data_ff6284b1da7373761ca763cc7a0eac06
#
_entry.id   ff6284b1da7373761ca763cc7a0eac06
#
_cell.length_a   1.000
_cell.length_b   1.000
_cell.length_c   1.000
_cell.angle_alpha   90.00
_cell.angle_beta   90.00
_cell.angle_gamma   90.00
#
_symmetry.space_group_name_H-M   'P 1'
#
loop_
_entity.id
_entity.type
_entity.pdbx_description
1 polymer ?
#
loop_
_entity_poly.entity_id
_entity_poly.type
_entity_poly.pdbx_seq_one_letter_code
_entity_poly.pdbx_strand_id
1 'polypeptide(L)'
;MDSKKLASLLQAFSSGDVSLQETMSQLRPGELSEVSGEVFATVDLDRKDRTGFPEVIFGESKSPQQIASILKTLNDAGQNAFATRVDEEKAAAIQEILSNCTYSSVARILHREVAPIEVQGKGEIGILCAGTSDLAVAEEA
;
A
#
# COMPACT_ATOMS: atom_id res chain seq x y z
N MET A 1 7.16 -0.97 -13.64
CA MET A 1 6.84 -0.94 -15.09
C MET A 1 7.64 -2.02 -15.81
N ASP A 2 6.97 -2.87 -16.58
CA ASP A 2 7.57 -3.96 -17.38
C ASP A 2 8.51 -3.38 -18.47
N SER A 3 9.61 -4.10 -18.76
CA SER A 3 10.64 -3.69 -19.72
C SER A 3 10.11 -3.42 -21.14
N LYS A 4 9.06 -4.13 -21.58
CA LYS A 4 8.43 -3.90 -22.88
C LYS A 4 7.66 -2.58 -22.90
N LYS A 5 6.94 -2.29 -21.82
CA LYS A 5 6.20 -1.03 -21.65
C LYS A 5 7.15 0.17 -21.55
N LEU A 6 8.29 -0.01 -20.86
CA LEU A 6 9.35 0.99 -20.81
C LEU A 6 9.92 1.29 -22.19
N ALA A 7 10.26 0.24 -22.95
CA ALA A 7 10.79 0.39 -24.30
C ALA A 7 9.81 1.11 -25.25
N SER A 8 8.52 0.74 -25.20
CA SER A 8 7.47 1.42 -25.99
C SER A 8 7.33 2.89 -25.63
N LEU A 9 7.39 3.22 -24.34
CA LEU A 9 7.29 4.61 -23.87
C LEU A 9 8.48 5.45 -24.30
N LEU A 10 9.69 4.92 -24.20
CA LEU A 10 10.90 5.60 -24.65
C LEU A 10 10.93 5.77 -26.17
N GLN A 11 10.38 4.82 -26.92
CA GLN A 11 10.26 4.91 -28.37
C GLN A 11 9.24 6.00 -28.77
N ALA A 12 8.07 6.07 -28.10
CA ALA A 12 7.07 7.12 -28.29
C ALA A 12 7.62 8.51 -27.94
N PHE A 13 8.44 8.61 -26.90
CA PHE A 13 9.14 9.86 -26.57
C PHE A 13 10.16 10.25 -27.66
N SER A 14 10.95 9.28 -28.14
CA SER A 14 11.94 9.53 -29.20
C SER A 14 11.32 9.93 -30.53
N SER A 15 10.12 9.41 -30.87
CA SER A 15 9.36 9.80 -32.07
C SER A 15 8.61 11.12 -31.92
N GLY A 16 8.52 11.68 -30.72
CA GLY A 16 7.79 12.91 -30.43
C GLY A 16 6.29 12.72 -30.23
N ASP A 17 5.81 11.48 -30.15
CA ASP A 17 4.39 11.16 -29.93
C ASP A 17 3.95 11.43 -28.49
N VAL A 18 4.90 11.44 -27.55
CA VAL A 18 4.68 11.69 -26.13
C VAL A 18 5.66 12.77 -25.64
N SER A 19 5.15 13.75 -24.91
CA SER A 19 5.98 14.84 -24.36
C SER A 19 6.89 14.33 -23.22
N LEU A 20 7.98 15.09 -22.94
CA LEU A 20 8.85 14.81 -21.79
C LEU A 20 8.06 14.74 -20.49
N GLN A 21 7.09 15.64 -20.29
CA GLN A 21 6.30 15.70 -19.06
C GLN A 21 5.39 14.47 -18.90
N GLU A 22 4.76 14.02 -19.98
CA GLU A 22 3.99 12.77 -20.00
C GLU A 22 4.88 11.55 -19.80
N THR A 23 6.04 11.51 -20.45
CA THR A 23 7.03 10.43 -20.26
C THR A 23 7.47 10.35 -18.80
N MET A 24 7.82 11.48 -18.19
CA MET A 24 8.22 11.55 -16.79
C MET A 24 7.09 11.13 -15.83
N SER A 25 5.84 11.48 -16.13
CA SER A 25 4.70 11.05 -15.32
C SER A 25 4.47 9.53 -15.39
N GLN A 26 4.66 8.93 -16.55
CA GLN A 26 4.55 7.48 -16.74
C GLN A 26 5.77 6.68 -16.23
N LEU A 27 6.93 7.33 -16.09
CA LEU A 27 8.16 6.73 -15.54
C LEU A 27 8.24 6.80 -14.01
N ARG A 28 7.41 7.62 -13.37
CA ARG A 28 7.44 7.75 -11.91
C ARG A 28 7.08 6.42 -11.24
N PRO A 29 7.92 5.91 -10.34
CA PRO A 29 7.73 4.59 -9.71
C PRO A 29 6.67 4.58 -8.58
N GLY A 30 5.72 5.50 -8.59
CA GLY A 30 4.68 5.55 -7.57
C GLY A 30 3.71 6.71 -7.76
N GLU A 31 2.55 6.61 -7.15
CA GLU A 31 1.57 7.69 -7.07
C GLU A 31 1.81 8.57 -5.84
N LEU A 32 1.58 9.88 -6.00
CA LEU A 32 1.71 10.82 -4.89
C LEU A 32 0.44 10.77 -4.04
N SER A 33 0.62 10.58 -2.74
CA SER A 33 -0.47 10.72 -1.77
C SER A 33 -0.47 12.11 -1.17
N GLU A 34 -1.61 12.75 -1.19
CA GLU A 34 -1.80 14.12 -0.71
C GLU A 34 -2.85 14.16 0.41
N VAL A 35 -2.63 15.06 1.37
CA VAL A 35 -3.64 15.48 2.34
C VAL A 35 -3.66 17.00 2.35
N SER A 36 -4.84 17.58 2.12
CA SER A 36 -5.02 19.04 2.11
C SER A 36 -4.11 19.78 1.11
N GLY A 37 -3.75 19.15 -0.01
CA GLY A 37 -2.88 19.73 -1.04
C GLY A 37 -1.38 19.60 -0.76
N GLU A 38 -0.98 18.98 0.35
CA GLU A 38 0.43 18.69 0.65
C GLU A 38 0.76 17.23 0.31
N VAL A 39 1.78 17.05 -0.51
CA VAL A 39 2.36 15.72 -0.81
C VAL A 39 3.19 15.27 0.38
N PHE A 40 2.82 14.16 0.99
CA PHE A 40 3.51 13.61 2.17
C PHE A 40 4.09 12.20 1.95
N ALA A 41 3.66 11.52 0.89
CA ALA A 41 4.16 10.17 0.58
C ALA A 41 4.19 9.93 -0.94
N THR A 42 5.12 9.09 -1.36
CA THR A 42 5.13 8.48 -2.70
C THR A 42 4.87 6.99 -2.53
N VAL A 43 3.77 6.51 -3.08
CA VAL A 43 3.33 5.11 -2.95
C VAL A 43 3.96 4.27 -4.05
N ASP A 44 4.65 3.18 -3.67
CA ASP A 44 5.30 2.26 -4.61
C ASP A 44 4.29 1.23 -5.17
N LEU A 45 3.57 1.60 -6.20
CA LEU A 45 2.57 0.74 -6.82
C LEU A 45 3.16 -0.50 -7.53
N ASP A 46 4.42 -0.43 -7.94
CA ASP A 46 5.11 -1.53 -8.62
C ASP A 46 5.75 -2.53 -7.63
N ARG A 47 5.66 -2.31 -6.32
CA ARG A 47 6.29 -3.16 -5.31
C ARG A 47 5.84 -4.61 -5.39
N LYS A 48 4.54 -4.86 -5.52
CA LYS A 48 3.99 -6.21 -5.63
C LYS A 48 4.58 -6.98 -6.80
N ASP A 49 4.71 -6.34 -7.95
CA ASP A 49 5.25 -6.97 -9.17
C ASP A 49 6.76 -7.24 -9.06
N ARG A 50 7.48 -6.41 -8.31
CA ARG A 50 8.93 -6.54 -8.09
C ARG A 50 9.30 -7.56 -7.02
N THR A 51 8.55 -7.58 -5.92
CA THR A 51 8.92 -8.32 -4.70
C THR A 51 7.98 -9.47 -4.38
N GLY A 52 6.83 -9.56 -5.06
CA GLY A 52 5.76 -10.50 -4.73
C GLY A 52 4.90 -10.09 -3.52
N PHE A 53 5.20 -8.94 -2.89
CA PHE A 53 4.52 -8.48 -1.70
C PHE A 53 4.07 -7.02 -1.85
N PRO A 54 2.80 -6.67 -1.48
CA PRO A 54 2.28 -5.31 -1.64
C PRO A 54 2.98 -4.31 -0.72
N GLU A 55 2.75 -3.02 -0.95
CA GLU A 55 3.20 -1.95 -0.06
C GLU A 55 2.50 -2.05 1.30
N VAL A 56 3.28 -1.84 2.35
CA VAL A 56 2.80 -1.85 3.75
C VAL A 56 2.92 -0.47 4.35
N ILE A 57 1.83 0.04 4.91
CA ILE A 57 1.81 1.35 5.54
C ILE A 57 2.22 1.21 7.00
N PHE A 58 3.33 1.83 7.38
CA PHE A 58 3.71 1.96 8.79
C PHE A 58 2.92 3.12 9.41
N GLY A 59 1.89 2.80 10.20
CA GLY A 59 0.89 3.76 10.68
C GLY A 59 1.26 4.53 11.94
N GLU A 60 2.33 4.15 12.66
CA GLU A 60 2.64 4.68 13.99
C GLU A 60 2.76 6.21 14.02
N SER A 61 3.50 6.79 13.06
CA SER A 61 3.77 8.23 12.98
C SER A 61 2.85 8.99 12.02
N LYS A 62 1.88 8.33 11.40
CA LYS A 62 0.97 8.94 10.42
C LYS A 62 -0.36 9.33 11.04
N SER A 63 -0.96 10.42 10.53
CA SER A 63 -2.33 10.78 10.87
C SER A 63 -3.34 9.82 10.22
N PRO A 64 -4.57 9.72 10.74
CA PRO A 64 -5.64 8.94 10.10
C PRO A 64 -5.87 9.33 8.63
N GLN A 65 -5.84 10.62 8.31
CA GLN A 65 -6.02 11.14 6.96
C GLN A 65 -4.90 10.68 6.03
N GLN A 66 -3.65 10.69 6.50
CA GLN A 66 -2.50 10.21 5.73
C GLN A 66 -2.61 8.71 5.44
N ILE A 67 -2.97 7.91 6.45
CA ILE A 67 -3.17 6.46 6.26
C ILE A 67 -4.31 6.20 5.28
N ALA A 68 -5.45 6.86 5.45
CA ALA A 68 -6.61 6.70 4.56
C ALA A 68 -6.27 7.09 3.10
N SER A 69 -5.50 8.17 2.90
CA SER A 69 -5.06 8.58 1.56
C SER A 69 -4.17 7.54 0.88
N ILE A 70 -3.18 6.97 1.60
CA ILE A 70 -2.31 5.93 1.03
C ILE A 70 -3.10 4.65 0.76
N LEU A 71 -3.96 4.20 1.69
CA LEU A 71 -4.85 3.05 1.49
C LEU A 71 -5.70 3.23 0.23
N LYS A 72 -6.30 4.43 0.08
CA LYS A 72 -7.11 4.75 -1.09
C LYS A 72 -6.29 4.68 -2.38
N THR A 73 -5.09 5.27 -2.42
CA THR A 73 -4.19 5.24 -3.57
C THR A 73 -3.87 3.80 -4.00
N LEU A 74 -3.52 2.92 -3.05
CA LEU A 74 -3.25 1.51 -3.33
C LEU A 74 -4.50 0.77 -3.85
N ASN A 75 -5.66 1.03 -3.24
CA ASN A 75 -6.90 0.39 -3.65
C ASN A 75 -7.41 0.88 -5.02
N ASP A 76 -7.25 2.16 -5.34
CA ASP A 76 -7.60 2.73 -6.65
C ASP A 76 -6.72 2.10 -7.76
N ALA A 77 -5.51 1.66 -7.41
CA ALA A 77 -4.64 0.86 -8.28
C ALA A 77 -4.99 -0.65 -8.29
N GLY A 78 -6.10 -1.07 -7.66
CA GLY A 78 -6.55 -2.46 -7.62
C GLY A 78 -5.77 -3.37 -6.66
N GLN A 79 -5.00 -2.79 -5.73
CA GLN A 79 -4.20 -3.53 -4.77
C GLN A 79 -4.88 -3.60 -3.41
N ASN A 80 -4.84 -4.76 -2.76
CA ASN A 80 -5.16 -4.88 -1.35
C ASN A 80 -4.10 -4.12 -0.55
N ALA A 81 -4.53 -3.42 0.47
CA ALA A 81 -3.66 -2.54 1.24
C ALA A 81 -3.89 -2.72 2.74
N PHE A 82 -2.82 -2.61 3.50
CA PHE A 82 -2.89 -2.66 4.96
C PHE A 82 -1.89 -1.73 5.63
N ALA A 83 -2.26 -1.28 6.82
CA ALA A 83 -1.46 -0.45 7.70
C ALA A 83 -1.21 -1.17 9.01
N THR A 84 0.03 -1.22 9.44
CA THR A 84 0.44 -1.77 10.74
C THR A 84 0.61 -0.65 11.78
N ARG A 85 0.67 -1.00 13.05
CA ARG A 85 0.86 -0.08 14.17
C ARG A 85 -0.22 1.01 14.23
N VAL A 86 -1.44 0.64 13.89
CA VAL A 86 -2.62 1.49 14.01
C VAL A 86 -3.28 1.22 15.37
N ASP A 87 -3.48 2.25 16.18
CA ASP A 87 -4.26 2.15 17.41
C ASP A 87 -5.77 2.22 17.11
N GLU A 88 -6.58 1.92 18.12
CA GLU A 88 -8.03 1.81 17.98
C GLU A 88 -8.67 3.16 17.62
N GLU A 89 -8.17 4.26 18.18
CA GLU A 89 -8.68 5.61 17.90
C GLU A 89 -8.40 6.00 16.45
N LYS A 90 -7.17 5.76 15.96
CA LYS A 90 -6.83 5.97 14.53
C LYS A 90 -7.65 5.08 13.62
N ALA A 91 -7.85 3.81 14.00
CA ALA A 91 -8.63 2.88 13.18
C ALA A 91 -10.08 3.36 13.01
N ALA A 92 -10.73 3.81 14.10
CA ALA A 92 -12.07 4.36 14.04
C ALA A 92 -12.15 5.60 13.14
N ALA A 93 -11.20 6.54 13.28
CA ALA A 93 -11.14 7.73 12.45
C ALA A 93 -10.89 7.41 10.96
N ILE A 94 -10.08 6.39 10.65
CA ILE A 94 -9.86 5.94 9.27
C ILE A 94 -11.13 5.31 8.69
N GLN A 95 -11.86 4.51 9.47
CA GLN A 95 -13.10 3.87 9.03
C GLN A 95 -14.23 4.88 8.75
N GLU A 96 -14.23 6.04 9.41
CA GLU A 96 -15.13 7.16 9.08
C GLU A 96 -14.80 7.80 7.73
N ILE A 97 -13.50 7.89 7.37
CA ILE A 97 -13.02 8.48 6.12
C ILE A 97 -13.15 7.49 4.95
N LEU A 98 -12.82 6.23 5.21
CA LEU A 98 -12.70 5.17 4.19
C LEU A 98 -13.50 3.95 4.62
N SER A 99 -14.63 3.72 3.99
CA SER A 99 -15.50 2.57 4.26
C SER A 99 -14.86 1.23 3.89
N ASN A 100 -15.39 0.14 4.45
CA ASN A 100 -14.94 -1.24 4.19
C ASN A 100 -13.49 -1.51 4.59
N CYS A 101 -13.04 -0.90 5.67
CA CYS A 101 -11.78 -1.25 6.34
C CYS A 101 -12.06 -2.20 7.50
N THR A 102 -11.29 -3.27 7.60
CA THR A 102 -11.32 -4.21 8.73
C THR A 102 -10.15 -3.92 9.66
N TYR A 103 -10.41 -3.93 10.96
CA TYR A 103 -9.39 -3.68 11.98
C TYR A 103 -9.22 -4.87 12.91
N SER A 104 -7.97 -5.30 13.11
CA SER A 104 -7.57 -6.26 14.14
C SER A 104 -6.92 -5.51 15.30
N SER A 105 -7.58 -5.49 16.46
CA SER A 105 -7.09 -4.76 17.63
C SER A 105 -5.84 -5.40 18.24
N VAL A 106 -5.72 -6.72 18.21
CA VAL A 106 -4.57 -7.46 18.74
C VAL A 106 -3.32 -7.22 17.88
N ALA A 107 -3.44 -7.41 16.58
CA ALA A 107 -2.36 -7.17 15.61
C ALA A 107 -2.09 -5.68 15.38
N ARG A 108 -3.02 -4.79 15.75
CA ARG A 108 -3.00 -3.36 15.43
C ARG A 108 -2.87 -3.10 13.92
N ILE A 109 -3.54 -3.93 13.13
CA ILE A 109 -3.55 -3.86 11.67
C ILE A 109 -4.92 -3.42 11.19
N LEU A 110 -4.95 -2.44 10.30
CA LEU A 110 -6.11 -2.05 9.54
C LEU A 110 -5.88 -2.39 8.07
N HIS A 111 -6.80 -3.12 7.46
CA HIS A 111 -6.68 -3.52 6.06
C HIS A 111 -7.97 -3.24 5.28
N ARG A 112 -7.80 -3.11 3.97
CA ARG A 112 -8.90 -3.00 3.02
C ARG A 112 -8.62 -3.86 1.80
N GLU A 113 -9.52 -4.79 1.54
CA GLU A 113 -9.45 -5.71 0.41
C GLU A 113 -10.30 -5.20 -0.74
N VAL A 114 -9.74 -5.19 -1.94
CA VAL A 114 -10.40 -4.84 -3.20
C VAL A 114 -10.31 -5.97 -4.23
N ALA A 115 -9.46 -6.97 -3.96
CA ALA A 115 -9.29 -8.16 -4.79
C ALA A 115 -9.12 -9.40 -3.89
N PRO A 116 -9.54 -10.60 -4.36
CA PRO A 116 -9.31 -11.84 -3.64
C PRO A 116 -7.82 -12.07 -3.35
N ILE A 117 -7.52 -12.55 -2.13
CA ILE A 117 -6.15 -12.93 -1.76
C ILE A 117 -5.90 -14.35 -2.24
N GLU A 118 -4.97 -14.53 -3.17
CA GLU A 118 -4.55 -15.84 -3.65
C GLU A 118 -3.40 -16.37 -2.80
N VAL A 119 -3.51 -17.63 -2.36
CA VAL A 119 -2.43 -18.31 -1.64
C VAL A 119 -1.34 -18.69 -2.65
N GLN A 120 -0.19 -18.04 -2.57
CA GLN A 120 0.97 -18.30 -3.44
C GLN A 120 2.09 -19.08 -2.75
N GLY A 121 1.99 -19.30 -1.46
CA GLY A 121 2.98 -20.02 -0.65
C GLY A 121 3.03 -21.53 -0.95
N LYS A 122 4.20 -22.14 -0.72
CA LYS A 122 4.44 -23.58 -0.91
C LYS A 122 4.54 -24.33 0.41
N GLY A 123 3.92 -23.85 1.46
CA GLY A 123 3.98 -24.50 2.78
C GLY A 123 3.31 -23.63 3.83
N GLU A 124 3.46 -24.04 5.08
CA GLU A 124 2.95 -23.35 6.26
C GLU A 124 4.09 -22.67 7.00
N ILE A 125 3.85 -21.45 7.49
CA ILE A 125 4.75 -20.74 8.39
C ILE A 125 4.08 -20.69 9.76
N GLY A 126 4.70 -21.35 10.75
CA GLY A 126 4.22 -21.33 12.13
C GLY A 126 4.85 -20.17 12.90
N ILE A 127 4.02 -19.31 13.51
CA ILE A 127 4.45 -18.26 14.42
C ILE A 127 4.20 -18.72 15.84
N LEU A 128 5.25 -18.74 16.67
CA LEU A 128 5.22 -19.24 18.04
C LEU A 128 5.57 -18.10 18.99
N CYS A 129 4.72 -17.87 19.99
CA CYS A 129 5.01 -16.96 21.09
C CYS A 129 4.70 -17.62 22.44
N ALA A 130 5.48 -17.31 23.47
CA ALA A 130 5.35 -17.92 24.80
C ALA A 130 4.76 -16.95 25.84
N GLY A 131 4.81 -15.65 25.62
CA GLY A 131 4.35 -14.62 26.54
C GLY A 131 3.20 -13.78 25.99
N THR A 132 2.33 -13.32 26.89
CA THR A 132 1.22 -12.42 26.50
C THR A 132 1.72 -11.05 26.00
N SER A 133 2.92 -10.62 26.39
CA SER A 133 3.58 -9.41 25.89
C SER A 133 3.92 -9.47 24.40
N ASP A 134 4.15 -10.68 23.90
CA ASP A 134 4.59 -10.91 22.50
C ASP A 134 3.42 -11.20 21.56
N LEU A 135 2.22 -11.39 22.13
CA LEU A 135 1.03 -11.78 21.35
C LEU A 135 0.71 -10.79 20.22
N ALA A 136 0.80 -9.48 20.51
CA ALA A 136 0.51 -8.45 19.49
C ALA A 136 1.51 -8.50 18.33
N VAL A 137 2.78 -8.83 18.60
CA VAL A 137 3.82 -8.95 17.57
C VAL A 137 3.63 -10.24 16.77
N ALA A 138 3.24 -11.33 17.44
CA ALA A 138 2.94 -12.60 16.79
C ALA A 138 1.71 -12.51 15.88
N GLU A 139 0.70 -11.77 16.29
CA GLU A 139 -0.51 -11.52 15.48
C GLU A 139 -0.27 -10.53 14.32
N GLU A 140 0.69 -9.61 14.47
CA GLU A 140 1.11 -8.71 13.38
C GLU A 140 1.87 -9.47 12.28
N ALA A 141 2.60 -10.53 12.62
CA ALA A 141 3.45 -11.28 11.71
C ALA A 141 2.69 -12.33 10.90
#